data_3fad7405b708596d7a9e9a5d52b0a0e4
#
_entry.id   3fad7405b708596d7a9e9a5d52b0a0e4
#
_cell.length_a   1.000
_cell.length_b   1.000
_cell.length_c   1.000
_cell.angle_alpha   90.00
_cell.angle_beta   90.00
_cell.angle_gamma   90.00
#
_symmetry.space_group_name_H-M   'P 1'
#
loop_
_entity.id
_entity.type
_entity.pdbx_description
1 polymer ?
#
loop_
_entity_poly.entity_id
_entity_poly.type
_entity_poly.pdbx_seq_one_letter_code
_entity_poly.pdbx_strand_id
1 'polypeptide(L)'
;MKRKEALKYQTKENRKIVRYATKARMAKVNPENLKIYERYLKSRIIHNSDVKSTTYKVYHSYMNIFMCYIAEYWDNFYLLDEDFLEDEMLDVMEAYMAFLAEDCGNGKKVINTKVSAVSSFYIWATKRRMIKAHPFDGKLDRIKGAQDEKRISVHFLDKEQINEITEKLAEDKTTLLHYDRQDELIWNIAFDSACRIGALYRLSISNLNLDKNVFENIREKRGKIVDIPFTDRTKGIIQNYLKWREENGIETDAFFYNREQERMSKQALSLRIRKIGEIIGIGDFRPHSIRKSRLNQIGQTGNIELAKELAHHESMDTTARFYMEKKSEAETLKEINALMEE
;
A
#
# COMPACT_ATOMS: atom_id res chain seq x y z
N MET A 1 -5.03 -29.51 -0.10
CA MET A 1 -4.51 -29.25 1.26
C MET A 1 -3.00 -28.98 1.29
N LYS A 2 -2.12 -29.85 0.77
CA LYS A 2 -0.64 -29.70 0.89
C LYS A 2 -0.03 -28.43 0.25
N ARG A 3 -0.63 -27.85 -0.80
CA ARG A 3 -0.11 -26.65 -1.49
C ARG A 3 -0.41 -25.33 -0.75
N LYS A 4 -1.49 -25.27 0.03
CA LYS A 4 -1.83 -24.11 0.89
C LYS A 4 -0.94 -24.03 2.14
N GLU A 5 -0.53 -25.16 2.68
CA GLU A 5 0.38 -25.22 3.82
C GLU A 5 1.83 -24.86 3.46
N ALA A 6 2.34 -25.29 2.31
CA ALA A 6 3.68 -24.93 1.84
C ALA A 6 3.84 -23.41 1.60
N LEU A 7 2.78 -22.71 1.20
CA LEU A 7 2.78 -21.25 1.00
C LEU A 7 2.73 -20.44 2.31
N LYS A 8 2.21 -21.01 3.41
CA LYS A 8 2.24 -20.39 4.74
C LYS A 8 3.65 -20.26 5.32
N TYR A 9 4.56 -21.17 4.98
CA TYR A 9 5.90 -21.23 5.56
C TYR A 9 6.95 -20.38 4.86
N GLN A 10 6.71 -19.87 3.65
CA GLN A 10 7.71 -19.08 2.91
C GLN A 10 7.74 -17.58 3.25
N THR A 11 6.91 -17.06 4.13
CA THR A 11 6.65 -15.62 4.19
C THR A 11 7.34 -14.84 5.30
N LYS A 12 7.97 -15.42 6.32
CA LYS A 12 8.56 -14.58 7.39
C LYS A 12 9.90 -15.02 7.99
N GLU A 13 10.26 -16.26 8.02
CA GLU A 13 11.38 -16.72 8.85
C GLU A 13 12.78 -16.61 8.21
N ASN A 14 12.91 -16.46 6.88
CA ASN A 14 14.20 -16.51 6.18
C ASN A 14 14.59 -15.24 5.40
N ARG A 15 13.96 -14.10 5.60
CA ARG A 15 14.41 -12.84 4.99
C ARG A 15 15.26 -12.03 5.95
N LYS A 16 16.56 -12.19 5.84
CA LYS A 16 17.53 -11.27 6.42
C LYS A 16 17.35 -9.91 5.73
N ILE A 17 16.69 -8.95 6.38
CA ILE A 17 16.63 -7.58 5.88
C ILE A 17 18.00 -6.97 6.05
N VAL A 18 18.75 -6.86 4.96
CA VAL A 18 20.05 -6.21 4.97
C VAL A 18 19.85 -4.69 4.98
N ARG A 19 20.15 -4.06 6.10
CA ARG A 19 20.18 -2.60 6.21
C ARG A 19 21.51 -2.10 5.65
N TYR A 20 21.62 -1.99 4.31
CA TYR A 20 22.87 -1.66 3.64
C TYR A 20 23.32 -0.21 3.85
N ALA A 21 22.43 0.77 3.66
CA ALA A 21 22.76 2.19 3.91
C ALA A 21 22.80 2.49 5.42
N THR A 22 23.94 2.26 6.05
CA THR A 22 24.22 2.59 7.45
C THR A 22 24.83 3.98 7.57
N LYS A 23 24.82 4.57 8.78
CA LYS A 23 25.50 5.87 9.02
C LYS A 23 26.98 5.83 8.64
N ALA A 24 27.67 4.73 8.93
CA ALA A 24 29.09 4.56 8.62
C ALA A 24 29.35 4.50 7.10
N ARG A 25 28.49 3.81 6.31
CA ARG A 25 28.60 3.80 4.85
C ARG A 25 28.24 5.14 4.24
N MET A 26 27.18 5.77 4.73
CA MET A 26 26.77 7.10 4.25
C MET A 26 27.84 8.18 4.48
N ALA A 27 28.65 8.06 5.52
CA ALA A 27 29.77 8.97 5.77
C ALA A 27 30.90 8.85 4.73
N LYS A 28 30.96 7.75 3.97
CA LYS A 28 31.93 7.54 2.89
C LYS A 28 31.45 8.04 1.54
N VAL A 29 30.16 8.33 1.39
CA VAL A 29 29.57 8.79 0.13
C VAL A 29 30.14 10.16 -0.25
N ASN A 30 30.44 10.34 -1.54
CA ASN A 30 30.89 11.60 -2.09
C ASN A 30 29.96 12.77 -1.67
N PRO A 31 30.47 13.79 -0.98
CA PRO A 31 29.65 14.89 -0.49
C PRO A 31 28.90 15.66 -1.61
N GLU A 32 29.47 15.73 -2.80
CA GLU A 32 28.83 16.39 -3.94
C GLU A 32 27.61 15.58 -4.43
N ASN A 33 27.67 14.25 -4.35
CA ASN A 33 26.50 13.38 -4.62
C ASN A 33 25.37 13.64 -3.65
N LEU A 34 25.66 13.84 -2.37
CA LEU A 34 24.66 14.16 -1.36
C LEU A 34 24.02 15.54 -1.64
N LYS A 35 24.83 16.55 -1.97
CA LYS A 35 24.36 17.90 -2.28
C LYS A 35 23.46 17.94 -3.51
N ILE A 36 23.88 17.30 -4.62
CA ILE A 36 23.09 17.30 -5.85
C ILE A 36 21.80 16.52 -5.69
N TYR A 37 21.82 15.42 -4.93
CA TYR A 37 20.64 14.65 -4.66
C TYR A 37 19.66 15.39 -3.73
N GLU A 38 20.14 16.13 -2.76
CA GLU A 38 19.30 17.01 -1.92
C GLU A 38 18.61 18.10 -2.76
N ARG A 39 19.32 18.68 -3.73
CA ARG A 39 18.76 19.66 -4.69
C ARG A 39 17.63 19.01 -5.53
N TYR A 40 17.82 17.78 -5.98
CA TYR A 40 16.78 17.00 -6.65
C TYR A 40 15.54 16.81 -5.77
N LEU A 41 15.72 16.38 -4.53
CA LEU A 41 14.61 16.18 -3.60
C LEU A 41 13.82 17.46 -3.35
N LYS A 42 14.51 18.58 -3.08
CA LYS A 42 13.88 19.88 -2.89
C LYS A 42 13.06 20.31 -4.11
N SER A 43 13.58 20.12 -5.32
CA SER A 43 12.86 20.48 -6.55
C SER A 43 11.61 19.61 -6.76
N ARG A 44 11.65 18.33 -6.39
CA ARG A 44 10.50 17.43 -6.51
C ARG A 44 9.41 17.72 -5.50
N ILE A 45 9.78 18.11 -4.29
CA ILE A 45 8.82 18.50 -3.23
C ILE A 45 8.04 19.75 -3.67
N ILE A 46 8.70 20.72 -4.26
CA ILE A 46 8.05 21.97 -4.72
C ILE A 46 7.05 21.70 -5.86
N HIS A 47 7.42 20.82 -6.81
CA HIS A 47 6.57 20.56 -7.99
C HIS A 47 5.45 19.52 -7.75
N ASN A 48 5.49 18.79 -6.65
CA ASN A 48 4.53 17.73 -6.34
C ASN A 48 4.07 17.82 -4.88
N SER A 49 3.52 18.96 -4.49
CA SER A 49 2.93 19.15 -3.15
C SER A 49 1.91 18.08 -2.77
N ASP A 50 1.27 17.47 -3.77
CA ASP A 50 0.32 16.36 -3.60
C ASP A 50 0.94 14.96 -3.55
N VAL A 51 2.18 14.78 -4.02
CA VAL A 51 2.90 13.51 -3.88
C VAL A 51 3.53 13.46 -2.50
N LYS A 52 2.87 12.71 -1.62
CA LYS A 52 3.21 12.63 -0.20
C LYS A 52 4.67 12.31 0.04
N SER A 53 5.17 12.87 1.12
CA SER A 53 6.45 12.60 1.79
C SER A 53 6.88 11.11 1.82
N THR A 54 5.94 10.17 1.71
CA THR A 54 6.19 8.73 1.73
C THR A 54 6.94 8.23 0.49
N THR A 55 6.58 8.67 -0.73
CA THR A 55 7.29 8.26 -1.96
C THR A 55 8.71 8.80 -1.97
N TYR A 56 8.89 10.06 -1.54
CA TYR A 56 10.22 10.65 -1.43
C TYR A 56 11.08 9.96 -0.37
N LYS A 57 10.50 9.59 0.78
CA LYS A 57 11.23 8.83 1.82
C LYS A 57 11.70 7.47 1.28
N VAL A 58 10.88 6.78 0.51
CA VAL A 58 11.25 5.50 -0.10
C VAL A 58 12.33 5.70 -1.16
N TYR A 59 12.19 6.65 -2.07
CA TYR A 59 13.18 6.95 -3.10
C TYR A 59 14.50 7.45 -2.50
N HIS A 60 14.43 8.28 -1.46
CA HIS A 60 15.61 8.71 -0.70
C HIS A 60 16.33 7.51 -0.08
N SER A 61 15.60 6.60 0.55
CA SER A 61 16.18 5.39 1.12
C SER A 61 16.84 4.51 0.03
N TYR A 62 16.21 4.38 -1.14
CA TYR A 62 16.75 3.58 -2.25
C TYR A 62 17.98 4.23 -2.89
N MET A 63 17.97 5.55 -3.06
CA MET A 63 19.12 6.26 -3.58
C MET A 63 20.31 6.24 -2.61
N ASN A 64 20.07 6.30 -1.30
CA ASN A 64 21.11 6.12 -0.30
C ASN A 64 21.80 4.75 -0.41
N ILE A 65 21.02 3.68 -0.71
CA ILE A 65 21.59 2.35 -0.97
C ILE A 65 22.49 2.39 -2.21
N PHE A 66 22.04 3.03 -3.29
CA PHE A 66 22.82 3.17 -4.51
C PHE A 66 24.10 3.98 -4.27
N MET A 67 24.02 5.13 -3.60
CA MET A 67 25.19 5.94 -3.29
C MET A 67 26.21 5.21 -2.39
N CYS A 68 25.74 4.44 -1.42
CA CYS A 68 26.64 3.58 -0.64
C CYS A 68 27.28 2.48 -1.49
N TYR A 69 26.55 1.90 -2.44
CA TYR A 69 27.05 0.89 -3.35
C TYR A 69 28.16 1.43 -4.26
N ILE A 70 27.94 2.56 -4.90
CA ILE A 70 29.00 3.16 -5.75
C ILE A 70 30.21 3.63 -4.94
N ALA A 71 30.00 4.07 -3.70
CA ALA A 71 31.10 4.43 -2.80
C ALA A 71 31.96 3.24 -2.36
N GLU A 72 31.40 2.02 -2.38
CA GLU A 72 32.09 0.81 -1.95
C GLU A 72 32.76 0.04 -3.13
N TYR A 73 32.13 0.09 -4.31
CA TYR A 73 32.52 -0.77 -5.45
C TYR A 73 32.92 -0.03 -6.72
N TRP A 74 32.67 1.29 -6.82
CA TRP A 74 32.82 2.08 -8.05
C TRP A 74 33.49 3.44 -7.80
N ASP A 75 34.57 3.47 -7.08
CA ASP A 75 35.41 4.66 -6.79
C ASP A 75 34.62 5.93 -6.38
N ASN A 76 33.36 5.76 -5.89
CA ASN A 76 32.58 6.87 -5.39
C ASN A 76 32.42 8.01 -6.41
N PHE A 77 32.24 7.67 -7.70
CA PHE A 77 32.16 8.62 -8.79
C PHE A 77 31.13 9.71 -8.58
N TYR A 78 31.27 10.84 -9.22
CA TYR A 78 30.29 11.90 -9.17
C TYR A 78 29.10 11.59 -10.05
N LEU A 79 27.89 11.69 -9.51
CA LEU A 79 26.65 11.30 -10.20
C LEU A 79 26.35 12.06 -11.51
N LEU A 80 27.03 13.17 -11.76
CA LEU A 80 26.91 13.96 -13.00
C LEU A 80 28.20 14.01 -13.81
N ASP A 81 29.13 13.08 -13.58
CA ASP A 81 30.33 12.92 -14.39
C ASP A 81 29.95 12.35 -15.76
N GLU A 82 29.89 13.19 -16.80
CA GLU A 82 29.38 12.80 -18.12
C GLU A 82 30.22 11.71 -18.77
N ASP A 83 31.54 11.74 -18.63
CA ASP A 83 32.42 10.75 -19.24
C ASP A 83 32.18 9.38 -18.61
N PHE A 84 32.12 9.33 -17.29
CA PHE A 84 31.80 8.10 -16.57
C PHE A 84 30.37 7.57 -16.88
N LEU A 85 29.40 8.48 -16.96
CA LEU A 85 28.03 8.11 -17.24
C LEU A 85 27.80 7.55 -18.64
N GLU A 86 28.60 8.01 -19.63
CA GLU A 86 28.50 7.55 -21.01
C GLU A 86 29.12 6.15 -21.17
N ASP A 87 30.26 5.89 -20.54
CA ASP A 87 31.05 4.68 -20.73
C ASP A 87 30.68 3.55 -19.75
N GLU A 88 30.44 3.84 -18.46
CA GLU A 88 30.45 2.82 -17.41
C GLU A 88 29.06 2.62 -16.75
N MET A 89 28.14 3.59 -16.90
CA MET A 89 26.93 3.59 -16.07
C MET A 89 25.99 2.41 -16.34
N LEU A 90 26.01 1.84 -17.53
CA LEU A 90 25.21 0.65 -17.84
C LEU A 90 25.70 -0.55 -17.01
N ASP A 91 27.02 -0.77 -17.01
CA ASP A 91 27.66 -1.85 -16.26
C ASP A 91 27.46 -1.68 -14.75
N VAL A 92 27.59 -0.44 -14.24
CA VAL A 92 27.26 -0.11 -12.85
C VAL A 92 25.84 -0.54 -12.49
N MET A 93 24.87 -0.27 -13.36
CA MET A 93 23.46 -0.57 -13.09
C MET A 93 23.16 -2.06 -13.18
N GLU A 94 23.78 -2.78 -14.10
CA GLU A 94 23.63 -4.25 -14.20
C GLU A 94 24.26 -4.93 -12.97
N ALA A 95 25.47 -4.54 -12.60
CA ALA A 95 26.13 -5.02 -11.39
C ALA A 95 25.35 -4.65 -10.11
N TYR A 96 24.73 -3.46 -10.07
CA TYR A 96 23.87 -3.06 -8.95
C TYR A 96 22.61 -3.93 -8.85
N MET A 97 22.03 -4.33 -9.98
CA MET A 97 20.88 -5.24 -9.98
C MET A 97 21.26 -6.63 -9.48
N ALA A 98 22.43 -7.15 -9.87
CA ALA A 98 22.97 -8.42 -9.36
C ALA A 98 23.24 -8.34 -7.85
N PHE A 99 23.94 -7.29 -7.38
CA PHE A 99 24.16 -7.02 -5.95
C PHE A 99 22.84 -6.98 -5.15
N LEU A 100 21.81 -6.32 -5.68
CA LEU A 100 20.52 -6.27 -5.01
C LEU A 100 19.83 -7.63 -4.92
N ALA A 101 20.03 -8.50 -5.91
CA ALA A 101 19.47 -9.85 -5.92
C ALA A 101 20.22 -10.77 -4.95
N GLU A 102 21.54 -10.83 -5.08
CA GLU A 102 22.41 -11.83 -4.44
C GLU A 102 22.77 -11.43 -3.01
N ASP A 103 23.32 -10.24 -2.82
CA ASP A 103 23.80 -9.79 -1.50
C ASP A 103 22.67 -9.24 -0.63
N CYS A 104 21.70 -8.52 -1.24
CA CYS A 104 20.60 -7.94 -0.50
C CYS A 104 19.34 -8.81 -0.45
N GLY A 105 19.27 -9.92 -1.19
CA GLY A 105 18.14 -10.84 -1.22
C GLY A 105 16.82 -10.19 -1.67
N ASN A 106 16.88 -9.20 -2.57
CA ASN A 106 15.69 -8.48 -3.02
C ASN A 106 14.97 -9.27 -4.12
N GLY A 107 13.63 -9.29 -4.07
CA GLY A 107 12.83 -9.83 -5.19
C GLY A 107 12.76 -8.83 -6.36
N LYS A 108 12.45 -9.35 -7.55
CA LYS A 108 12.41 -8.65 -8.84
C LYS A 108 11.72 -7.28 -8.80
N LYS A 109 10.55 -7.20 -8.16
CA LYS A 109 9.79 -5.95 -8.04
C LYS A 109 10.51 -4.87 -7.24
N VAL A 110 11.20 -5.26 -6.16
CA VAL A 110 11.97 -4.34 -5.31
C VAL A 110 13.18 -3.83 -6.06
N ILE A 111 13.89 -4.70 -6.79
CA ILE A 111 15.02 -4.33 -7.64
C ILE A 111 14.57 -3.29 -8.68
N ASN A 112 13.54 -3.60 -9.46
CA ASN A 112 13.00 -2.66 -10.45
C ASN A 112 12.56 -1.31 -9.84
N THR A 113 12.06 -1.31 -8.60
CA THR A 113 11.68 -0.06 -7.91
C THR A 113 12.92 0.74 -7.49
N LYS A 114 13.99 0.08 -7.05
CA LYS A 114 15.26 0.73 -6.70
C LYS A 114 15.93 1.32 -7.93
N VAL A 115 15.97 0.59 -9.04
CA VAL A 115 16.43 1.10 -10.33
C VAL A 115 15.61 2.31 -10.79
N SER A 116 14.29 2.28 -10.60
CA SER A 116 13.42 3.43 -10.90
C SER A 116 13.73 4.66 -10.05
N ALA A 117 14.19 4.49 -8.81
CA ALA A 117 14.60 5.61 -7.98
C ALA A 117 15.84 6.30 -8.53
N VAL A 118 16.85 5.53 -9.00
CA VAL A 118 18.05 6.05 -9.66
C VAL A 118 17.69 6.72 -10.99
N SER A 119 16.91 6.04 -11.85
CA SER A 119 16.45 6.59 -13.13
C SER A 119 15.69 7.92 -12.96
N SER A 120 14.87 8.05 -11.92
CA SER A 120 14.12 9.28 -11.64
C SER A 120 15.03 10.49 -11.36
N PHE A 121 16.19 10.27 -10.76
CA PHE A 121 17.21 11.29 -10.59
C PHE A 121 17.81 11.71 -11.93
N TYR A 122 18.19 10.75 -12.77
CA TYR A 122 18.80 11.05 -14.09
C TYR A 122 17.79 11.69 -15.06
N ILE A 123 16.51 11.29 -15.04
CA ILE A 123 15.45 12.01 -15.78
C ILE A 123 15.38 13.49 -15.38
N TRP A 124 15.52 13.78 -14.09
CA TRP A 124 15.54 15.16 -13.62
C TRP A 124 16.81 15.91 -14.05
N ALA A 125 17.98 15.28 -13.97
CA ALA A 125 19.26 15.86 -14.36
C ALA A 125 19.30 16.18 -15.87
N THR A 126 18.82 15.25 -16.71
CA THR A 126 18.72 15.43 -18.17
C THR A 126 17.76 16.57 -18.52
N LYS A 127 16.56 16.61 -17.89
CA LYS A 127 15.61 17.72 -18.12
C LYS A 127 16.17 19.09 -17.75
N ARG A 128 17.12 19.15 -16.83
CA ARG A 128 17.81 20.39 -16.42
C ARG A 128 19.11 20.64 -17.19
N ARG A 129 19.41 19.82 -18.20
CA ARG A 129 20.63 19.91 -19.01
C ARG A 129 21.91 19.88 -18.14
N MET A 130 21.89 19.13 -17.04
CA MET A 130 23.06 18.86 -16.21
C MET A 130 23.91 17.72 -16.79
N ILE A 131 23.27 16.88 -17.59
CA ILE A 131 23.86 15.82 -18.41
C ILE A 131 23.17 15.84 -19.77
N LYS A 132 23.88 15.39 -20.82
CA LYS A 132 23.40 15.39 -22.21
C LYS A 132 22.21 14.43 -22.41
N ALA A 133 22.32 13.22 -21.90
CA ALA A 133 21.33 12.18 -22.05
C ALA A 133 21.15 11.36 -20.78
N HIS A 134 20.03 10.63 -20.67
CA HIS A 134 19.84 9.68 -19.59
C HIS A 134 20.79 8.48 -19.79
N PRO A 135 21.64 8.13 -18.80
CA PRO A 135 22.76 7.21 -19.06
C PRO A 135 22.36 5.77 -19.39
N PHE A 136 21.18 5.33 -18.94
CA PHE A 136 20.73 3.94 -19.14
C PHE A 136 19.27 3.78 -19.54
N ASP A 137 18.54 4.86 -19.85
CA ASP A 137 17.16 4.76 -20.33
C ASP A 137 17.10 4.17 -21.73
N GLY A 138 16.23 3.18 -21.93
CA GLY A 138 16.15 2.43 -23.19
C GLY A 138 17.33 1.45 -23.44
N LYS A 139 18.36 1.44 -22.59
CA LYS A 139 19.52 0.52 -22.70
C LYS A 139 19.44 -0.59 -21.65
N LEU A 140 19.03 -0.27 -20.42
CA LEU A 140 18.97 -1.23 -19.30
C LEU A 140 17.66 -2.00 -19.31
N ASP A 141 17.73 -3.30 -19.43
CA ASP A 141 16.56 -4.19 -19.31
C ASP A 141 16.05 -4.27 -17.89
N ARG A 142 14.73 -4.15 -17.74
CA ARG A 142 14.06 -4.41 -16.46
C ARG A 142 13.86 -5.90 -16.27
N ILE A 143 13.94 -6.38 -15.02
CA ILE A 143 13.69 -7.78 -14.72
C ILE A 143 12.24 -8.12 -15.10
N LYS A 144 12.09 -9.04 -16.05
CA LYS A 144 10.79 -9.54 -16.54
C LYS A 144 10.10 -10.40 -15.49
N GLY A 145 8.76 -10.49 -15.54
CA GLY A 145 7.98 -11.28 -14.57
C GLY A 145 7.92 -10.70 -13.16
N ALA A 146 8.41 -9.47 -12.94
CA ALA A 146 8.35 -8.81 -11.62
C ALA A 146 6.91 -8.61 -11.10
N GLN A 147 5.91 -8.62 -11.99
CA GLN A 147 4.51 -8.52 -11.62
C GLN A 147 3.89 -9.88 -11.27
N ASP A 148 4.51 -10.98 -11.73
CA ASP A 148 4.03 -12.33 -11.50
C ASP A 148 4.49 -12.88 -10.15
N GLU A 149 5.49 -12.26 -9.53
CA GLU A 149 5.82 -12.43 -8.10
C GLU A 149 4.72 -11.85 -7.21
N LYS A 150 3.46 -12.23 -7.44
CA LYS A 150 2.38 -11.88 -6.50
C LYS A 150 2.64 -12.60 -5.19
N ARG A 151 3.08 -11.88 -4.17
CA ARG A 151 2.95 -12.36 -2.81
C ARG A 151 1.47 -12.53 -2.54
N ILE A 152 1.04 -13.77 -2.45
CA ILE A 152 -0.27 -14.17 -1.96
C ILE A 152 -0.26 -13.94 -0.43
N SER A 153 -0.24 -12.68 -0.01
CA SER A 153 -0.31 -12.29 1.40
C SER A 153 -1.59 -11.53 1.71
N VAL A 154 -2.56 -11.60 0.83
CA VAL A 154 -3.84 -10.95 1.01
C VAL A 154 -4.90 -12.03 1.05
N HIS A 155 -5.54 -12.13 2.20
CA HIS A 155 -6.63 -13.04 2.42
C HIS A 155 -7.88 -12.52 1.70
N PHE A 156 -8.52 -13.38 0.95
CA PHE A 156 -9.92 -13.19 0.54
C PHE A 156 -10.79 -13.87 1.58
N LEU A 157 -11.70 -13.13 2.20
CA LEU A 157 -12.62 -13.66 3.18
C LEU A 157 -13.82 -14.28 2.46
N ASP A 158 -14.19 -15.47 2.90
CA ASP A 158 -15.47 -16.06 2.53
C ASP A 158 -16.64 -15.46 3.33
N LYS A 159 -17.85 -15.88 3.01
CA LYS A 159 -19.08 -15.36 3.62
C LYS A 159 -19.17 -15.69 5.12
N GLU A 160 -18.73 -16.88 5.50
CA GLU A 160 -18.71 -17.38 6.87
C GLU A 160 -17.77 -16.52 7.73
N GLN A 161 -16.57 -16.26 7.26
CA GLN A 161 -15.57 -15.42 7.94
C GLN A 161 -16.05 -13.95 8.09
N ILE A 162 -16.72 -13.41 7.06
CA ILE A 162 -17.29 -12.06 7.10
C ILE A 162 -18.39 -11.99 8.18
N ASN A 163 -19.26 -12.98 8.22
CA ASN A 163 -20.33 -13.06 9.21
C ASN A 163 -19.75 -13.21 10.62
N GLU A 164 -18.80 -14.13 10.82
CA GLU A 164 -18.15 -14.38 12.11
C GLU A 164 -17.52 -13.10 12.68
N ILE A 165 -16.77 -12.35 11.87
CA ILE A 165 -16.20 -11.05 12.31
C ILE A 165 -17.33 -10.09 12.70
N THR A 166 -18.33 -9.99 11.84
CA THR A 166 -19.43 -9.01 12.01
C THR A 166 -20.25 -9.29 13.26
N GLU A 167 -20.55 -10.55 13.55
CA GLU A 167 -21.30 -10.99 14.72
C GLU A 167 -20.48 -10.80 15.99
N LYS A 168 -19.23 -11.28 16.02
CA LYS A 168 -18.36 -11.14 17.20
C LYS A 168 -18.09 -9.68 17.58
N LEU A 169 -17.90 -8.80 16.61
CA LEU A 169 -17.74 -7.37 16.89
C LEU A 169 -19.02 -6.70 17.39
N ALA A 170 -20.19 -7.18 16.96
CA ALA A 170 -21.47 -6.71 17.45
C ALA A 170 -21.80 -7.20 18.87
N GLU A 171 -21.34 -8.40 19.23
CA GLU A 171 -21.56 -9.02 20.54
C GLU A 171 -20.64 -8.44 21.63
N ASP A 172 -19.44 -7.99 21.29
CA ASP A 172 -18.43 -7.50 22.23
C ASP A 172 -18.79 -6.13 22.81
N LYS A 173 -19.94 -6.10 23.52
CA LYS A 173 -20.44 -4.92 24.24
C LYS A 173 -19.85 -4.80 25.65
N THR A 174 -19.07 -5.75 26.10
CA THR A 174 -18.73 -5.93 27.51
C THR A 174 -17.41 -5.28 27.90
N THR A 175 -16.49 -5.07 27.01
CA THR A 175 -15.27 -4.35 27.27
C THR A 175 -15.46 -2.86 27.00
N LEU A 176 -15.90 -2.15 28.02
CA LEU A 176 -16.17 -0.72 28.05
C LEU A 176 -14.91 0.17 27.92
N LEU A 177 -13.83 -0.36 27.38
CA LEU A 177 -12.70 0.44 27.01
C LEU A 177 -13.05 1.22 25.74
N HIS A 178 -12.78 2.49 25.72
CA HIS A 178 -12.96 3.48 24.66
C HIS A 178 -12.68 3.00 23.22
N TYR A 179 -11.98 1.89 23.06
CA TYR A 179 -11.46 1.42 21.81
C TYR A 179 -12.31 0.35 21.13
N ASP A 180 -13.06 -0.43 21.90
CA ASP A 180 -13.67 -1.65 21.36
C ASP A 180 -14.86 -1.33 20.46
N ARG A 181 -15.64 -0.31 20.79
CA ARG A 181 -16.71 0.19 19.91
C ARG A 181 -16.21 0.72 18.57
N GLN A 182 -14.97 1.22 18.51
CA GLN A 182 -14.39 1.70 17.27
C GLN A 182 -14.00 0.54 16.33
N ASP A 183 -13.71 -0.67 16.82
CA ASP A 183 -13.39 -1.82 15.97
C ASP A 183 -14.57 -2.26 15.13
N GLU A 184 -15.78 -2.27 15.70
CA GLU A 184 -16.99 -2.56 14.95
C GLU A 184 -17.20 -1.55 13.80
N LEU A 185 -17.01 -0.26 14.06
CA LEU A 185 -17.10 0.79 13.05
C LEU A 185 -15.98 0.74 12.03
N ILE A 186 -14.74 0.46 12.46
CA ILE A 186 -13.58 0.27 11.57
C ILE A 186 -13.88 -0.84 10.57
N TRP A 187 -14.44 -1.97 11.05
CA TRP A 187 -14.80 -3.10 10.22
C TRP A 187 -15.93 -2.75 9.25
N ASN A 188 -17.08 -2.30 9.76
CA ASN A 188 -18.26 -2.08 8.94
C ASN A 188 -18.02 -0.99 7.88
N ILE A 189 -17.45 0.17 8.24
CA ILE A 189 -17.17 1.24 7.27
C ILE A 189 -16.13 0.79 6.23
N ALA A 190 -15.07 0.11 6.65
CA ALA A 190 -14.05 -0.36 5.72
C ALA A 190 -14.59 -1.44 4.78
N PHE A 191 -15.49 -2.30 5.25
CA PHE A 191 -16.10 -3.35 4.45
C PHE A 191 -17.17 -2.79 3.51
N ASP A 192 -18.09 -1.96 4.00
CA ASP A 192 -19.14 -1.36 3.18
C ASP A 192 -18.56 -0.56 1.99
N SER A 193 -17.62 0.32 2.28
CA SER A 193 -17.04 1.24 1.28
C SER A 193 -15.86 0.68 0.51
N ALA A 194 -15.30 -0.44 0.92
CA ALA A 194 -14.01 -0.92 0.42
C ALA A 194 -12.91 0.16 0.41
N CYS A 195 -12.97 1.18 1.28
CA CYS A 195 -12.08 2.33 1.24
C CYS A 195 -10.64 1.99 1.58
N ARG A 196 -9.70 2.84 1.15
CA ARG A 196 -8.30 2.71 1.55
C ARG A 196 -8.12 3.20 2.99
N ILE A 197 -7.18 2.61 3.74
CA ILE A 197 -6.86 3.05 5.12
C ILE A 197 -6.57 4.56 5.20
N GLY A 198 -6.11 5.16 4.12
CA GLY A 198 -5.90 6.61 4.05
C GLY A 198 -7.19 7.42 4.09
N ALA A 199 -8.28 6.90 3.55
CA ALA A 199 -9.60 7.49 3.65
C ALA A 199 -10.18 7.26 5.05
N LEU A 200 -10.15 6.02 5.53
CA LEU A 200 -10.59 5.67 6.89
C LEU A 200 -9.93 6.57 7.97
N TYR A 201 -8.62 6.83 7.82
CA TYR A 201 -7.88 7.76 8.69
C TYR A 201 -8.44 9.19 8.67
N ARG A 202 -9.02 9.65 7.55
CA ARG A 202 -9.48 11.04 7.39
C ARG A 202 -10.92 11.28 7.75
N LEU A 203 -11.65 10.25 8.15
CA LEU A 203 -13.04 10.41 8.54
C LEU A 203 -13.13 11.36 9.75
N SER A 204 -14.04 12.30 9.66
CA SER A 204 -14.35 13.31 10.68
C SER A 204 -15.84 13.36 10.92
N ILE A 205 -16.25 13.82 12.09
CA ILE A 205 -17.67 14.09 12.38
C ILE A 205 -18.20 15.16 11.41
N SER A 206 -17.40 16.19 11.15
CA SER A 206 -17.74 17.28 10.21
C SER A 206 -17.92 16.84 8.75
N ASN A 207 -17.43 15.66 8.36
CA ASN A 207 -17.65 15.07 7.03
C ASN A 207 -18.86 14.12 6.95
N LEU A 208 -19.46 13.80 8.09
CA LEU A 208 -20.52 12.78 8.16
C LEU A 208 -21.86 13.35 7.72
N ASN A 209 -22.46 12.72 6.73
CA ASN A 209 -23.84 12.99 6.29
C ASN A 209 -24.69 11.73 6.48
N LEU A 210 -25.49 11.70 7.54
CA LEU A 210 -26.35 10.56 7.87
C LEU A 210 -27.54 10.43 6.92
N ASP A 211 -28.00 11.51 6.31
CA ASP A 211 -29.16 11.45 5.40
C ASP A 211 -28.79 10.75 4.08
N LYS A 212 -27.55 10.96 3.63
CA LYS A 212 -27.02 10.33 2.42
C LYS A 212 -26.27 9.02 2.69
N ASN A 213 -26.04 8.65 3.94
CA ASN A 213 -25.22 7.50 4.33
C ASN A 213 -23.79 7.56 3.79
N VAL A 214 -23.12 8.71 3.90
CA VAL A 214 -21.76 8.93 3.40
C VAL A 214 -20.92 9.80 4.34
N PHE A 215 -19.61 9.64 4.27
CA PHE A 215 -18.68 10.68 4.66
C PHE A 215 -18.29 11.45 3.40
N GLU A 216 -18.61 12.72 3.33
CA GLU A 216 -18.41 13.55 2.13
C GLU A 216 -17.01 14.12 2.04
N ASN A 217 -16.53 14.36 0.81
CA ASN A 217 -15.33 15.10 0.50
C ASN A 217 -14.03 14.54 1.11
N ILE A 218 -13.89 13.22 1.18
CA ILE A 218 -12.70 12.58 1.73
C ILE A 218 -11.57 12.56 0.69
N ARG A 219 -10.45 13.22 1.02
CA ARG A 219 -9.29 13.27 0.14
C ARG A 219 -8.53 11.93 0.13
N GLU A 220 -8.41 11.29 -1.03
CA GLU A 220 -7.63 10.09 -1.26
C GLU A 220 -6.22 10.36 -1.82
N LYS A 221 -5.55 9.29 -2.26
CA LYS A 221 -4.23 9.33 -2.91
C LYS A 221 -4.30 10.16 -4.20
N ARG A 222 -3.26 10.96 -4.49
CA ARG A 222 -3.16 11.87 -5.65
C ARG A 222 -4.17 13.02 -5.65
N GLY A 223 -4.66 13.42 -4.47
CA GLY A 223 -5.58 14.54 -4.37
C GLY A 223 -7.03 14.26 -4.75
N LYS A 224 -7.37 13.04 -5.18
CA LYS A 224 -8.74 12.65 -5.52
C LYS A 224 -9.65 12.84 -4.31
N ILE A 225 -10.77 13.52 -4.50
CA ILE A 225 -11.82 13.69 -3.50
C ILE A 225 -12.92 12.66 -3.81
N VAL A 226 -13.36 11.94 -2.79
CA VAL A 226 -14.36 10.87 -2.90
C VAL A 226 -15.26 10.88 -1.69
N ASP A 227 -16.46 10.36 -1.86
CA ASP A 227 -17.38 10.06 -0.77
C ASP A 227 -17.17 8.62 -0.31
N ILE A 228 -17.31 8.38 0.98
CA ILE A 228 -17.16 7.05 1.58
C ILE A 228 -18.55 6.58 2.04
N PRO A 229 -19.21 5.72 1.25
CA PRO A 229 -20.55 5.26 1.56
C PRO A 229 -20.56 4.20 2.66
N PHE A 230 -21.67 4.09 3.35
CA PHE A 230 -21.96 3.02 4.30
C PHE A 230 -23.42 2.58 4.22
N THR A 231 -23.69 1.37 4.68
CA THR A 231 -25.05 0.79 4.65
C THR A 231 -25.94 1.34 5.77
N ASP A 232 -27.27 1.12 5.67
CA ASP A 232 -28.22 1.48 6.73
C ASP A 232 -27.91 0.77 8.06
N ARG A 233 -27.41 -0.47 8.00
CA ARG A 233 -26.92 -1.17 9.20
C ARG A 233 -25.80 -0.38 9.87
N THR A 234 -24.80 0.03 9.11
CA THR A 234 -23.66 0.80 9.61
C THR A 234 -24.10 2.19 10.11
N LYS A 235 -25.11 2.81 9.48
CA LYS A 235 -25.74 4.05 9.97
C LYS A 235 -26.25 3.88 11.40
N GLY A 236 -26.99 2.81 11.70
CA GLY A 236 -27.48 2.54 13.06
C GLY A 236 -26.36 2.43 14.08
N ILE A 237 -25.25 1.76 13.71
CA ILE A 237 -24.05 1.65 14.57
C ILE A 237 -23.40 3.02 14.77
N ILE A 238 -23.30 3.84 13.73
CA ILE A 238 -22.78 5.21 13.80
C ILE A 238 -23.62 6.07 14.73
N GLN A 239 -24.95 6.03 14.62
CA GLN A 239 -25.86 6.80 15.47
C GLN A 239 -25.69 6.44 16.95
N ASN A 240 -25.58 5.15 17.27
CA ASN A 240 -25.30 4.69 18.64
C ASN A 240 -23.92 5.14 19.13
N TYR A 241 -22.93 5.15 18.24
CA TYR A 241 -21.59 5.63 18.57
C TYR A 241 -21.56 7.13 18.83
N LEU A 242 -22.27 7.93 18.03
CA LEU A 242 -22.36 9.39 18.24
C LEU A 242 -23.00 9.71 19.58
N LYS A 243 -24.12 9.04 19.91
CA LYS A 243 -24.77 9.18 21.22
C LYS A 243 -23.82 8.81 22.35
N TRP A 244 -23.10 7.69 22.22
CA TRP A 244 -22.12 7.27 23.20
C TRP A 244 -20.98 8.28 23.34
N ARG A 245 -20.52 8.90 22.25
CA ARG A 245 -19.49 9.96 22.29
C ARG A 245 -19.97 11.17 23.08
N GLU A 246 -21.20 11.62 22.84
CA GLU A 246 -21.83 12.74 23.58
C GLU A 246 -21.91 12.43 25.07
N GLU A 247 -22.42 11.26 25.43
CA GLU A 247 -22.55 10.79 26.82
C GLU A 247 -21.19 10.69 27.55
N ASN A 248 -20.09 10.48 26.82
CA ASN A 248 -18.74 10.33 27.36
C ASN A 248 -17.83 11.55 27.14
N GLY A 249 -18.37 12.69 26.69
CA GLY A 249 -17.63 13.93 26.54
C GLY A 249 -16.50 13.87 25.50
N ILE A 250 -16.70 13.17 24.38
CA ILE A 250 -15.73 13.07 23.29
C ILE A 250 -15.94 14.21 22.30
N GLU A 251 -15.12 15.24 22.39
CA GLU A 251 -15.29 16.49 21.62
C GLU A 251 -14.50 16.53 20.31
N THR A 252 -13.50 15.67 20.13
CA THR A 252 -12.67 15.70 18.91
C THR A 252 -13.49 15.52 17.63
N ASP A 253 -13.16 16.27 16.58
CA ASP A 253 -13.76 16.08 15.23
C ASP A 253 -13.31 14.77 14.56
N ALA A 254 -12.22 14.16 15.02
CA ALA A 254 -11.78 12.88 14.48
C ALA A 254 -12.83 11.78 14.71
N PHE A 255 -13.25 11.09 13.64
CA PHE A 255 -14.19 9.98 13.77
C PHE A 255 -13.59 8.83 14.56
N PHE A 256 -12.34 8.44 14.23
CA PHE A 256 -11.54 7.49 15.01
C PHE A 256 -10.45 8.25 15.78
N TYR A 257 -10.39 8.01 17.08
CA TYR A 257 -9.52 8.77 17.99
C TYR A 257 -8.77 7.86 18.98
N ASN A 258 -7.70 8.38 19.56
CA ASN A 258 -6.86 7.73 20.57
C ASN A 258 -7.29 8.15 22.00
N ARG A 259 -6.54 7.73 23.02
CA ARG A 259 -6.82 8.06 24.43
C ARG A 259 -6.79 9.55 24.74
N GLU A 260 -5.94 10.27 24.03
CA GLU A 260 -5.76 11.72 24.14
C GLU A 260 -6.81 12.49 23.35
N GLN A 261 -7.85 11.82 22.84
CA GLN A 261 -8.87 12.36 21.94
C GLN A 261 -8.30 12.97 20.64
N GLU A 262 -7.10 12.57 20.24
CA GLU A 262 -6.53 12.95 18.97
C GLU A 262 -6.88 11.92 17.88
N ARG A 263 -6.75 12.32 16.62
CA ARG A 263 -6.99 11.43 15.49
C ARG A 263 -6.12 10.17 15.56
N MET A 264 -6.76 9.00 15.55
CA MET A 264 -6.05 7.72 15.56
C MET A 264 -5.11 7.61 14.36
N SER A 265 -3.84 7.25 14.60
CA SER A 265 -2.85 7.12 13.54
C SER A 265 -3.17 5.96 12.57
N LYS A 266 -2.65 6.02 11.34
CA LYS A 266 -2.81 4.90 10.39
C LYS A 266 -2.19 3.60 10.88
N GLN A 267 -1.12 3.69 11.66
CA GLN A 267 -0.49 2.52 12.27
C GLN A 267 -1.43 1.90 13.31
N ALA A 268 -2.05 2.72 14.16
CA ALA A 268 -3.03 2.26 15.14
C ALA A 268 -4.24 1.61 14.46
N LEU A 269 -4.82 2.25 13.43
CA LEU A 269 -5.89 1.67 12.62
C LEU A 269 -5.49 0.31 12.01
N SER A 270 -4.26 0.21 11.48
CA SER A 270 -3.75 -1.05 10.94
C SER A 270 -3.60 -2.14 12.00
N LEU A 271 -3.19 -1.78 13.22
CA LEU A 271 -3.08 -2.72 14.33
C LEU A 271 -4.45 -3.20 14.79
N ARG A 272 -5.46 -2.32 14.84
CA ARG A 272 -6.83 -2.70 15.17
C ARG A 272 -7.41 -3.65 14.12
N ILE A 273 -7.24 -3.35 12.84
CA ILE A 273 -7.65 -4.26 11.74
C ILE A 273 -6.95 -5.61 11.86
N ARG A 274 -5.69 -5.64 12.27
CA ARG A 274 -4.98 -6.90 12.51
C ARG A 274 -5.63 -7.71 13.63
N LYS A 275 -6.02 -7.06 14.74
CA LYS A 275 -6.75 -7.71 15.82
C LYS A 275 -8.12 -8.25 15.37
N ILE A 276 -8.84 -7.50 14.52
CA ILE A 276 -10.09 -7.98 13.91
C ILE A 276 -9.85 -9.29 13.16
N GLY A 277 -8.74 -9.42 12.44
CA GLY A 277 -8.37 -10.67 11.75
C GLY A 277 -8.08 -11.83 12.69
N GLU A 278 -7.66 -11.57 13.92
CA GLU A 278 -7.42 -12.61 14.93
C GLU A 278 -8.71 -13.33 15.35
N ILE A 279 -9.88 -12.68 15.20
CA ILE A 279 -11.21 -13.30 15.44
C ILE A 279 -11.40 -14.56 14.60
N ILE A 280 -10.90 -14.55 13.37
CA ILE A 280 -10.97 -15.67 12.42
C ILE A 280 -9.62 -16.38 12.23
N GLY A 281 -8.70 -16.22 13.20
CA GLY A 281 -7.38 -16.86 13.19
C GLY A 281 -6.37 -16.34 12.17
N ILE A 282 -6.56 -15.15 11.61
CA ILE A 282 -5.66 -14.53 10.61
C ILE A 282 -4.78 -13.46 11.27
N GLY A 283 -3.59 -13.83 11.72
CA GLY A 283 -2.68 -12.91 12.44
C GLY A 283 -1.97 -11.85 11.58
N ASP A 284 -2.00 -11.93 10.25
CA ASP A 284 -1.42 -10.92 9.34
C ASP A 284 -2.49 -10.19 8.52
N PHE A 285 -3.71 -10.15 9.02
CA PHE A 285 -4.83 -9.46 8.41
C PHE A 285 -4.53 -7.95 8.23
N ARG A 286 -4.90 -7.39 7.09
CA ARG A 286 -4.52 -6.02 6.71
C ARG A 286 -5.71 -5.25 6.12
N PRO A 287 -5.67 -3.91 6.16
CA PRO A 287 -6.71 -3.08 5.52
C PRO A 287 -6.99 -3.45 4.06
N HIS A 288 -5.94 -3.84 3.33
CA HIS A 288 -6.08 -4.24 1.94
C HIS A 288 -6.83 -5.57 1.76
N SER A 289 -6.79 -6.45 2.77
CA SER A 289 -7.57 -7.71 2.76
C SER A 289 -9.07 -7.42 2.84
N ILE A 290 -9.52 -6.50 3.69
CA ILE A 290 -10.92 -6.08 3.79
C ILE A 290 -11.41 -5.58 2.42
N ARG A 291 -10.68 -4.63 1.84
CA ARG A 291 -11.01 -4.06 0.54
C ARG A 291 -11.06 -5.12 -0.57
N LYS A 292 -10.10 -6.02 -0.62
CA LYS A 292 -10.07 -7.09 -1.62
C LYS A 292 -11.24 -8.05 -1.46
N SER A 293 -11.55 -8.46 -0.23
CA SER A 293 -12.68 -9.35 0.04
C SER A 293 -14.00 -8.71 -0.41
N ARG A 294 -14.21 -7.43 -0.10
CA ARG A 294 -15.44 -6.74 -0.51
C ARG A 294 -15.56 -6.60 -2.03
N LEU A 295 -14.49 -6.16 -2.70
CA LEU A 295 -14.50 -6.01 -4.15
C LEU A 295 -14.62 -7.36 -4.86
N ASN A 296 -13.99 -8.43 -4.33
CA ASN A 296 -14.15 -9.78 -4.83
C ASN A 296 -15.59 -10.26 -4.68
N GLN A 297 -16.20 -10.06 -3.52
CA GLN A 297 -17.59 -10.42 -3.28
C GLN A 297 -18.54 -9.76 -4.29
N ILE A 298 -18.37 -8.45 -4.56
CA ILE A 298 -19.16 -7.74 -5.56
C ILE A 298 -18.87 -8.29 -6.96
N GLY A 299 -17.59 -8.52 -7.31
CA GLY A 299 -17.21 -9.06 -8.60
C GLY A 299 -17.75 -10.46 -8.88
N GLN A 300 -17.86 -11.30 -7.84
CA GLN A 300 -18.47 -12.64 -7.95
C GLN A 300 -19.97 -12.60 -8.29
N THR A 301 -20.66 -11.50 -8.04
CA THR A 301 -22.05 -11.31 -8.52
C THR A 301 -22.13 -10.92 -10.01
N GLY A 302 -21.01 -10.91 -10.73
CA GLY A 302 -20.93 -10.47 -12.13
C GLY A 302 -20.82 -8.95 -12.31
N ASN A 303 -20.92 -8.15 -11.25
CA ASN A 303 -20.94 -6.69 -11.34
C ASN A 303 -19.54 -6.08 -11.08
N ILE A 304 -18.60 -6.29 -12.00
CA ILE A 304 -17.23 -5.75 -11.92
C ILE A 304 -17.25 -4.21 -12.03
N GLU A 305 -18.21 -3.62 -12.71
CA GLU A 305 -18.34 -2.18 -12.84
C GLU A 305 -18.64 -1.54 -11.49
N LEU A 306 -19.60 -2.07 -10.74
CA LEU A 306 -19.87 -1.63 -9.37
C LEU A 306 -18.64 -1.78 -8.45
N ALA A 307 -17.91 -2.88 -8.59
CA ALA A 307 -16.65 -3.07 -7.85
C ALA A 307 -15.60 -2.01 -8.21
N LYS A 308 -15.49 -1.63 -9.48
CA LYS A 308 -14.61 -0.55 -9.96
C LYS A 308 -15.02 0.80 -9.39
N GLU A 309 -16.32 1.13 -9.44
CA GLU A 309 -16.86 2.39 -8.91
C GLU A 309 -16.60 2.52 -7.40
N LEU A 310 -16.98 1.51 -6.63
CA LEU A 310 -16.74 1.48 -5.19
C LEU A 310 -15.23 1.57 -4.86
N ALA A 311 -14.41 0.97 -5.70
CA ALA A 311 -12.96 1.04 -5.55
C ALA A 311 -12.35 2.39 -5.95
N HIS A 312 -13.10 3.26 -6.59
CA HIS A 312 -12.62 4.49 -7.22
C HIS A 312 -11.43 4.24 -8.18
N HIS A 313 -11.46 3.11 -8.93
CA HIS A 313 -10.44 2.78 -9.91
C HIS A 313 -10.73 3.46 -11.25
N GLU A 314 -9.66 3.89 -11.92
CA GLU A 314 -9.76 4.47 -13.26
C GLU A 314 -10.04 3.41 -14.33
N SER A 315 -9.59 2.16 -14.11
CA SER A 315 -9.66 1.06 -15.06
C SER A 315 -10.28 -0.20 -14.47
N MET A 316 -11.13 -0.87 -15.24
CA MET A 316 -11.68 -2.19 -14.89
C MET A 316 -10.59 -3.27 -14.82
N ASP A 317 -9.57 -3.19 -15.68
CA ASP A 317 -8.42 -4.10 -15.67
C ASP A 317 -7.72 -4.08 -14.29
N THR A 318 -7.57 -2.90 -13.67
CA THR A 318 -7.03 -2.80 -12.31
C THR A 318 -7.87 -3.56 -11.29
N THR A 319 -9.20 -3.49 -11.40
CA THR A 319 -10.10 -4.19 -10.49
C THR A 319 -10.03 -5.69 -10.70
N ALA A 320 -10.18 -6.14 -11.94
CA ALA A 320 -10.12 -7.56 -12.30
C ALA A 320 -8.78 -8.20 -11.94
N ARG A 321 -7.68 -7.55 -12.31
CA ARG A 321 -6.33 -8.10 -12.12
C ARG A 321 -5.86 -8.19 -10.67
N PHE A 322 -6.23 -7.21 -9.82
CA PHE A 322 -5.66 -7.08 -8.48
C PHE A 322 -6.63 -7.41 -7.35
N TYR A 323 -7.91 -7.38 -7.61
CA TYR A 323 -8.94 -7.50 -6.57
C TYR A 323 -9.87 -8.70 -6.75
N MET A 324 -9.90 -9.33 -7.93
CA MET A 324 -10.65 -10.57 -8.12
C MET A 324 -9.77 -11.78 -7.79
N GLU A 325 -10.35 -12.74 -7.11
CA GLU A 325 -9.73 -14.04 -6.90
C GLU A 325 -9.69 -14.78 -8.24
N LYS A 326 -8.53 -15.37 -8.56
CA LYS A 326 -8.44 -16.20 -9.76
C LYS A 326 -9.09 -17.54 -9.46
N LYS A 327 -10.11 -17.87 -10.23
CA LYS A 327 -10.73 -19.20 -10.19
C LYS A 327 -9.70 -20.24 -10.64
N SER A 328 -9.78 -21.44 -10.05
CA SER A 328 -9.03 -22.59 -10.54
C SER A 328 -9.58 -23.06 -11.90
N GLU A 329 -8.78 -23.77 -12.66
CA GLU A 329 -9.25 -24.36 -13.93
C GLU A 329 -10.49 -25.26 -13.70
N ALA A 330 -10.52 -26.00 -12.60
CA ALA A 330 -11.66 -26.86 -12.24
C ALA A 330 -12.94 -26.08 -11.91
N GLU A 331 -12.82 -24.92 -11.24
CA GLU A 331 -13.95 -24.03 -10.97
C GLU A 331 -14.45 -23.36 -12.26
N THR A 332 -13.53 -22.93 -13.10
CA THR A 332 -13.85 -22.35 -14.39
C THR A 332 -14.59 -23.37 -15.27
N LEU A 333 -14.15 -24.61 -15.30
CA LEU A 333 -14.80 -25.68 -16.08
C LEU A 333 -16.20 -25.99 -15.55
N LYS A 334 -16.38 -26.02 -14.23
CA LYS A 334 -17.72 -26.23 -13.62
C LYS A 334 -18.71 -25.13 -14.04
N GLU A 335 -18.27 -23.87 -14.05
CA GLU A 335 -19.13 -22.75 -14.49
C GLU A 335 -19.45 -22.83 -15.98
N ILE A 336 -18.45 -23.17 -16.82
CA ILE A 336 -18.69 -23.39 -18.25
C ILE A 336 -19.73 -24.48 -18.46
N ASN A 337 -19.61 -25.61 -17.75
CA ASN A 337 -20.58 -26.71 -17.85
C ASN A 337 -21.98 -26.26 -17.39
N ALA A 338 -22.10 -25.51 -16.30
CA ALA A 338 -23.38 -24.99 -15.85
C ALA A 338 -24.05 -24.06 -16.86
N LEU A 339 -23.27 -23.23 -17.56
CA LEU A 339 -23.78 -22.35 -18.63
C LEU A 339 -24.21 -23.11 -19.89
N MET A 340 -23.71 -24.33 -20.08
CA MET A 340 -24.06 -25.17 -21.24
C MET A 340 -25.29 -26.05 -20.99
N GLU A 341 -25.71 -26.17 -19.72
CA GLU A 341 -26.91 -26.92 -19.28
C GLU A 341 -28.18 -26.06 -19.18
N GLU A 342 -28.06 -24.74 -19.30
CA GLU A 342 -29.17 -23.77 -19.46
C GLU A 342 -29.53 -23.57 -20.95
#